data_d2bcd85b16d1c8986d546ecfc4b7eeaa
#
_entry.id   d2bcd85b16d1c8986d546ecfc4b7eeaa
#
_cell.length_a   1.000
_cell.length_b   1.000
_cell.length_c   1.000
_cell.angle_alpha   90.00
_cell.angle_beta   90.00
_cell.angle_gamma   90.00
#
_symmetry.space_group_name_H-M   'P 1'
#
loop_
_entity.id
_entity.type
_entity.pdbx_description
1 polymer ?
#
loop_
_entity_poly.entity_id
_entity_poly.type
_entity_poly.pdbx_seq_one_letter_code
_entity_poly.pdbx_strand_id
1 'polypeptide(L)'
;MSADSPVRARVVVTGVVQGVFFRGTCRREALNHGLVGWVRNKPAGSVEAVFEGPSSAVDALVRWMRQGPRHAHVETADVTMEEPEGLSGFRIP
;
A
#
# COMPACT_ATOMS: atom_id res chain seq x y z
N MET A 1 -23.07 6.37 -10.60
CA MET A 1 -21.64 6.08 -10.36
C MET A 1 -21.50 4.68 -9.79
N SER A 2 -20.60 3.93 -10.32
CA SER A 2 -20.39 2.56 -9.85
C SER A 2 -19.47 2.53 -8.64
N ALA A 3 -19.90 1.82 -7.58
CA ALA A 3 -19.03 1.56 -6.41
C ALA A 3 -17.83 0.69 -6.80
N ASP A 4 -17.87 0.06 -7.98
CA ASP A 4 -16.83 -0.83 -8.47
C ASP A 4 -15.76 -0.12 -9.30
N SER A 5 -15.91 1.18 -9.54
CA SER A 5 -14.90 1.94 -10.26
C SER A 5 -13.60 1.92 -9.46
N PRO A 6 -12.47 1.54 -10.09
CA PRO A 6 -11.22 1.48 -9.36
C PRO A 6 -10.74 2.85 -8.92
N VAL A 7 -10.11 2.89 -7.77
CA VAL A 7 -9.39 4.06 -7.27
C VAL A 7 -7.94 3.69 -7.08
N ARG A 8 -7.08 4.69 -6.94
CA ARG A 8 -5.65 4.49 -6.69
C ARG A 8 -5.21 5.34 -5.51
N ALA A 9 -4.51 4.75 -4.57
CA ALA A 9 -3.88 5.47 -3.47
C ALA A 9 -2.39 5.21 -3.49
N ARG A 10 -1.61 6.27 -3.30
CA ARG A 10 -0.18 6.20 -3.02
C ARG A 10 0.01 6.48 -1.54
N VAL A 11 0.74 5.62 -0.86
CA VAL A 11 0.98 5.74 0.58
C VAL A 11 2.48 5.69 0.82
N VAL A 12 3.01 6.68 1.53
CA VAL A 12 4.40 6.69 1.95
C VAL A 12 4.42 6.68 3.47
N VAL A 13 5.06 5.68 4.05
CA VAL A 13 5.17 5.56 5.51
C VAL A 13 6.61 5.73 5.94
N THR A 14 6.78 6.35 7.12
CA THR A 14 8.08 6.53 7.75
C THR A 14 8.09 5.90 9.13
N GLY A 15 9.27 5.75 9.71
CA GLY A 15 9.47 5.12 11.00
C GLY A 15 10.33 3.87 10.87
N VAL A 16 10.08 2.87 11.71
CA VAL A 16 10.75 1.58 11.61
C VAL A 16 9.93 0.72 10.66
N VAL A 17 10.20 0.86 9.36
CA VAL A 17 9.39 0.24 8.30
C VAL A 17 10.21 -0.61 7.33
N GLN A 18 11.54 -0.48 7.34
CA GLN A 18 12.41 -1.34 6.54
C GLN A 18 13.03 -2.41 7.43
N GLY A 19 13.29 -3.61 6.88
CA GLY A 19 13.89 -4.71 7.61
C GLY A 19 12.95 -5.42 8.58
N VAL A 20 11.63 -5.21 8.45
CA VAL A 20 10.60 -5.78 9.34
C VAL A 20 9.55 -6.55 8.55
N PHE A 21 9.88 -7.02 7.36
CA PHE A 21 8.99 -7.74 6.44
C PHE A 21 7.78 -6.91 5.99
N PHE A 22 7.95 -5.59 5.94
CA PHE A 22 6.86 -4.69 5.59
C PHE A 22 6.35 -4.97 4.16
N ARG A 23 7.28 -5.08 3.19
CA ARG A 23 6.93 -5.26 1.78
C ARG A 23 6.24 -6.59 1.53
N GLY A 24 6.77 -7.68 2.06
CA GLY A 24 6.18 -9.01 1.88
C GLY A 24 4.79 -9.11 2.49
N THR A 25 4.61 -8.57 3.70
CA THR A 25 3.31 -8.57 4.36
C THR A 25 2.31 -7.67 3.64
N CYS A 26 2.77 -6.50 3.19
CA CYS A 26 1.95 -5.58 2.40
C CYS A 26 1.42 -6.26 1.13
N ARG A 27 2.30 -6.95 0.40
CA ARG A 27 1.90 -7.67 -0.81
C ARG A 27 0.85 -8.72 -0.50
N ARG A 28 1.03 -9.49 0.56
CA ARG A 28 0.07 -10.52 0.96
C ARG A 28 -1.29 -9.89 1.29
N GLU A 29 -1.30 -8.80 2.05
CA GLU A 29 -2.54 -8.11 2.39
C GLU A 29 -3.22 -7.55 1.15
N ALA A 30 -2.46 -6.95 0.23
CA ALA A 30 -3.01 -6.42 -1.01
C ALA A 30 -3.64 -7.52 -1.86
N LEU A 31 -2.97 -8.66 -2.00
CA LEU A 31 -3.49 -9.80 -2.76
C LEU A 31 -4.74 -10.36 -2.11
N ASN A 32 -4.80 -10.44 -0.78
CA ASN A 32 -5.98 -10.91 -0.06
C ASN A 32 -7.19 -10.01 -0.30
N HIS A 33 -6.96 -8.73 -0.60
CA HIS A 33 -8.04 -7.78 -0.90
C HIS A 33 -8.27 -7.61 -2.40
N GLY A 34 -7.62 -8.41 -3.23
CA GLY A 34 -7.82 -8.35 -4.68
C GLY A 34 -7.25 -7.10 -5.33
N LEU A 35 -6.26 -6.47 -4.71
CA LEU A 35 -5.67 -5.24 -5.22
C LEU A 35 -4.49 -5.52 -6.14
N VAL A 36 -4.24 -4.57 -7.04
CA VAL A 36 -3.04 -4.52 -7.85
C VAL A 36 -2.20 -3.32 -7.43
N GLY A 37 -0.92 -3.31 -7.78
CA GLY A 37 -0.03 -2.23 -7.42
C GLY A 37 1.39 -2.69 -7.16
N TRP A 38 2.06 -2.01 -6.23
CA TRP A 38 3.45 -2.34 -5.87
C TRP A 38 3.81 -1.70 -4.53
N VAL A 39 4.90 -2.21 -3.94
CA VAL A 39 5.46 -1.65 -2.71
C VAL A 39 6.98 -1.72 -2.80
N ARG A 40 7.67 -0.66 -2.39
CA ARG A 40 9.12 -0.58 -2.44
C ARG A 40 9.70 0.17 -1.25
N ASN A 41 10.94 -0.15 -0.91
CA ASN A 41 11.74 0.69 0.00
C ASN A 41 12.24 1.90 -0.76
N LYS A 42 12.30 3.04 -0.07
CA LYS A 42 12.91 4.26 -0.61
C LYS A 42 14.26 4.50 0.06
N PRO A 43 15.19 5.21 -0.61
CA PRO A 43 16.55 5.41 -0.07
C PRO A 43 16.59 6.07 1.30
N ALA A 44 15.62 6.92 1.63
CA ALA A 44 15.59 7.63 2.90
C ALA A 44 15.06 6.80 4.07
N GLY A 45 14.77 5.51 3.85
CA GLY A 45 14.27 4.62 4.91
C GLY A 45 12.77 4.46 4.95
N SER A 46 12.02 5.18 4.12
CA SER A 46 10.57 5.04 4.03
C SER A 46 10.18 3.87 3.14
N VAL A 47 8.89 3.52 3.19
CA VAL A 47 8.28 2.54 2.30
C VAL A 47 7.16 3.22 1.53
N GLU A 48 7.14 3.03 0.24
CA GLU A 48 6.13 3.59 -0.66
C GLU A 48 5.33 2.45 -1.29
N ALA A 49 4.01 2.59 -1.28
CA ALA A 49 3.12 1.62 -1.90
C ALA A 49 2.07 2.32 -2.75
N VAL A 50 1.63 1.63 -3.80
CA VAL A 50 0.52 2.05 -4.64
C VAL A 50 -0.47 0.90 -4.67
N PHE A 51 -1.74 1.23 -4.45
CA PHE A 51 -2.83 0.26 -4.47
C PHE A 51 -3.90 0.72 -5.44
N GLU A 52 -4.35 -0.18 -6.32
CA GLU A 52 -5.46 0.08 -7.22
C GLU A 52 -6.51 -1.01 -7.08
N GLY A 53 -7.78 -0.62 -7.06
CA GLY A 53 -8.89 -1.53 -6.98
C GLY A 53 -10.14 -0.85 -6.41
N PRO A 54 -11.10 -1.65 -5.93
CA PRO A 54 -12.32 -1.11 -5.34
C PRO A 54 -11.99 -0.22 -4.15
N SER A 55 -12.76 0.85 -3.99
CA SER A 55 -12.51 1.86 -2.95
C SER A 55 -12.41 1.26 -1.55
N SER A 56 -13.31 0.34 -1.20
CA SER A 56 -13.28 -0.28 0.13
C SER A 56 -12.02 -1.09 0.38
N ALA A 57 -11.53 -1.78 -0.64
CA ALA A 57 -10.30 -2.57 -0.54
C ALA A 57 -9.07 -1.66 -0.42
N VAL A 58 -9.03 -0.59 -1.20
CA VAL A 58 -7.95 0.39 -1.11
C VAL A 58 -7.93 1.04 0.27
N ASP A 59 -9.10 1.42 0.79
CA ASP A 59 -9.20 1.99 2.14
C ASP A 59 -8.68 1.02 3.20
N ALA A 60 -8.96 -0.28 3.06
CA ALA A 60 -8.47 -1.29 3.99
C ALA A 60 -6.94 -1.32 4.00
N LEU A 61 -6.32 -1.25 2.83
CA LEU A 61 -4.85 -1.25 2.72
C LEU A 61 -4.24 0.05 3.22
N VAL A 62 -4.90 1.19 3.03
CA VAL A 62 -4.44 2.46 3.60
C VAL A 62 -4.42 2.36 5.12
N ARG A 63 -5.49 1.82 5.72
CA ARG A 63 -5.54 1.62 7.18
C ARG A 63 -4.45 0.67 7.64
N TRP A 64 -4.22 -0.43 6.89
CA TRP A 64 -3.17 -1.38 7.23
C TRP A 64 -1.79 -0.72 7.18
N MET A 65 -1.52 0.11 6.19
CA MET A 65 -0.24 0.81 6.07
C MET A 65 0.05 1.71 7.26
N ARG A 66 -0.98 2.30 7.86
CA ARG A 66 -0.82 3.16 9.05
C ARG A 66 -0.35 2.38 10.27
N GLN A 67 -0.61 1.10 10.31
CA GLN A 67 -0.21 0.22 11.40
C GLN A 67 1.04 -0.58 11.04
N GLY A 68 1.07 -1.16 9.85
CA GLY A 68 2.15 -2.01 9.38
C GLY A 68 2.12 -3.39 10.02
N PRO A 69 3.12 -4.23 9.69
CA PRO A 69 3.25 -5.55 10.27
C PRO A 69 3.71 -5.48 11.74
N ARG A 70 3.74 -6.63 12.39
CA ARG A 70 3.91 -6.76 13.83
C ARG A 70 5.11 -6.01 14.41
N HIS A 71 6.25 -6.03 13.73
CA HIS A 71 7.48 -5.43 14.24
C HIS A 71 7.76 -4.04 13.66
N ALA A 72 6.85 -3.51 12.87
CA ALA A 72 6.98 -2.17 12.33
C ALA A 72 6.52 -1.13 13.37
N HIS A 73 7.05 0.06 13.23
CA HIS A 73 6.58 1.22 13.97
C HIS A 73 6.40 2.36 12.96
N VAL A 74 5.15 2.61 12.60
CA VAL A 74 4.83 3.64 11.60
C VAL A 74 4.65 4.97 12.34
N GLU A 75 5.50 5.93 12.01
CA GLU A 75 5.43 7.27 12.60
C GLU A 75 4.52 8.19 11.80
N THR A 76 4.64 8.17 10.47
CA THR A 76 3.79 8.98 9.59
C THR A 76 3.34 8.15 8.42
N ALA A 77 2.17 8.51 7.87
CA ALA A 77 1.64 7.92 6.66
C ALA A 77 1.03 9.03 5.81
N ASP A 78 1.63 9.29 4.66
CA ASP A 78 1.13 10.27 3.70
C ASP A 78 0.36 9.54 2.61
N VAL A 79 -0.90 9.91 2.42
CA VAL A 79 -1.80 9.29 1.45
C VAL A 79 -2.16 10.29 0.38
N THR A 80 -1.94 9.92 -0.88
CA THR A 80 -2.33 10.73 -2.04
C THR A 80 -3.20 9.89 -2.95
N MET A 81 -4.39 10.40 -3.28
CA MET A 81 -5.24 9.75 -4.27
C MET A 81 -4.82 10.18 -5.67
N GLU A 82 -4.77 9.21 -6.58
CA GLU A 82 -4.30 9.42 -7.96
C GLU A 82 -5.25 8.75 -8.93
N GLU A 83 -5.08 9.02 -10.22
CA GLU A 83 -5.81 8.30 -11.25
C GLU A 83 -5.25 6.89 -11.41
N PRO A 84 -6.09 5.85 -11.47
CA PRO A 84 -5.62 4.50 -11.72
C PRO A 84 -4.93 4.40 -13.09
N GLU A 85 -3.88 3.56 -13.12
CA GLU A 85 -3.13 3.32 -14.36
C GLU A 85 -3.49 1.99 -15.02
N GLY A 86 -4.31 1.17 -14.36
CA GLY A 86 -4.67 -0.15 -14.88
C GLY A 86 -3.55 -1.16 -14.70
N LEU A 87 -2.90 -1.15 -13.56
CA LEU A 87 -1.82 -2.09 -13.25
C LEU A 87 -2.36 -3.52 -13.18
N SER A 88 -1.48 -4.50 -13.31
CA SER A 88 -1.80 -5.91 -13.13
C SER A 88 -0.85 -6.53 -12.13
N GLY A 89 -1.39 -7.40 -11.26
CA GLY A 89 -0.60 -8.04 -10.21
C GLY A 89 -0.16 -7.09 -9.12
N PHE A 90 0.54 -7.62 -8.13
CA PHE A 90 1.12 -6.83 -7.06
C PHE A 90 2.60 -7.17 -6.96
N ARG A 91 3.46 -6.17 -7.12
CA ARG A 91 4.91 -6.36 -7.26
C ARG A 91 5.67 -5.76 -6.10
N ILE A 92 6.84 -6.38 -5.84
CA ILE A 92 7.89 -5.80 -5.00
C ILE A 92 9.06 -5.56 -5.96
N PRO A 93 9.16 -4.34 -6.52
CA PRO A 93 10.21 -4.05 -7.49
C PRO A 93 11.60 -4.04 -6.87
#